data_1f08493c6b9c3208d17879e9486931bb
#
_entry.id   1f08493c6b9c3208d17879e9486931bb
#
_cell.length_a   1.000
_cell.length_b   1.000
_cell.length_c   1.000
_cell.angle_alpha   90.00
_cell.angle_beta   90.00
_cell.angle_gamma   90.00
#
_symmetry.space_group_name_H-M   'P 1'
#
loop_
_entity.id
_entity.type
_entity.pdbx_description
1 polymer ?
#
loop_
_entity_poly.entity_id
_entity_poly.type
_entity_poly.pdbx_seq_one_letter_code
_entity_poly.pdbx_strand_id
1 'polypeptide(L)'
;LQRWLAVAALFLISVHAAFAGQVRGVPQIVDADTVYIGLTKIRFNGIDAPETDQICLDAAGKTWTCGIEAREQLRSFSKDRTWSCELTGTDVYRRSLGFCTVGGENVSRWLVQNGWALAFRRYSTEYVADEDTAREHQSGLWGGTFVAPWDWRHRNNSTVVLGALAVPTTAQRALVSNSLAAPTPPVGNCLIKGNLSSATQCIYHVPGGRFYDRLSMQPRSSRRWFCSEAEAQAAGCRKSKL
;
A
#
# COMPACT_ATOMS: atom_id res chain seq x y z
N LEU A 1 -16.41 45.44 -61.63
CA LEU A 1 -15.28 44.63 -61.22
C LEU A 1 -15.15 44.70 -59.67
N GLN A 2 -15.77 43.75 -58.97
CA GLN A 2 -15.83 43.67 -57.53
C GLN A 2 -14.87 42.55 -57.06
N ARG A 3 -13.75 42.94 -56.38
CA ARG A 3 -12.75 42.02 -55.85
C ARG A 3 -13.17 41.59 -54.41
N TRP A 4 -13.49 40.32 -54.23
CA TRP A 4 -13.71 39.71 -52.91
C TRP A 4 -12.35 39.34 -52.33
N LEU A 5 -11.96 39.98 -51.24
CA LEU A 5 -10.82 39.59 -50.40
C LEU A 5 -11.32 38.55 -49.38
N ALA A 6 -10.91 37.31 -49.55
CA ALA A 6 -11.14 36.25 -48.57
C ALA A 6 -10.09 36.41 -47.43
N VAL A 7 -10.56 36.74 -46.25
CA VAL A 7 -9.73 36.76 -45.03
C VAL A 7 -9.74 35.35 -44.45
N ALA A 8 -8.62 34.63 -44.57
CA ALA A 8 -8.44 33.35 -43.95
C ALA A 8 -8.09 33.57 -42.45
N ALA A 9 -9.03 33.28 -41.57
CA ALA A 9 -8.79 33.29 -40.12
C ALA A 9 -8.01 32.02 -39.73
N LEU A 10 -6.73 32.17 -39.40
CA LEU A 10 -5.92 31.09 -38.80
C LEU A 10 -6.36 30.90 -37.33
N PHE A 11 -7.09 29.83 -37.06
CA PHE A 11 -7.35 29.38 -35.69
C PHE A 11 -6.08 28.71 -35.13
N LEU A 12 -5.34 29.43 -34.30
CA LEU A 12 -4.28 28.85 -33.47
C LEU A 12 -4.91 28.00 -32.39
N ILE A 13 -4.91 26.68 -32.59
CA ILE A 13 -5.27 25.70 -31.55
C ILE A 13 -4.10 25.66 -30.53
N SER A 14 -4.26 26.39 -29.44
CA SER A 14 -3.34 26.26 -28.29
C SER A 14 -3.50 24.89 -27.67
N VAL A 15 -2.60 23.96 -27.97
CA VAL A 15 -2.47 22.70 -27.29
C VAL A 15 -1.93 23.00 -25.88
N HIS A 16 -2.81 23.04 -24.89
CA HIS A 16 -2.41 23.09 -23.50
C HIS A 16 -1.83 21.72 -23.14
N ALA A 17 -0.51 21.59 -23.13
CA ALA A 17 0.14 20.45 -22.51
C ALA A 17 -0.27 20.44 -21.03
N ALA A 18 -1.04 19.44 -20.62
CA ALA A 18 -1.30 19.20 -19.20
C ALA A 18 0.06 18.93 -18.54
N PHE A 19 0.56 19.89 -17.78
CA PHE A 19 1.75 19.66 -16.98
C PHE A 19 1.42 18.58 -15.95
N ALA A 20 1.90 17.36 -16.17
CA ALA A 20 1.99 16.37 -15.13
C ALA A 20 2.81 16.97 -14.00
N GLY A 21 2.24 17.10 -12.81
CA GLY A 21 2.94 17.66 -11.67
C GLY A 21 4.12 16.74 -11.30
N GLN A 22 5.31 17.33 -11.11
CA GLN A 22 6.46 16.58 -10.62
C GLN A 22 6.70 16.90 -9.15
N VAL A 23 6.90 15.85 -8.34
CA VAL A 23 7.24 15.97 -6.92
C VAL A 23 8.55 15.27 -6.66
N ARG A 24 9.44 15.93 -5.90
CA ARG A 24 10.77 15.41 -5.60
C ARG A 24 11.09 15.55 -4.11
N GLY A 25 11.66 14.51 -3.51
CA GLY A 25 12.07 14.52 -2.10
C GLY A 25 12.30 13.14 -1.54
N VAL A 26 12.72 13.07 -0.28
CA VAL A 26 12.83 11.80 0.46
C VAL A 26 11.42 11.37 0.85
N PRO A 27 10.99 10.14 0.50
CA PRO A 27 9.65 9.68 0.78
C PRO A 27 9.49 9.24 2.24
N GLN A 28 8.33 9.52 2.79
CA GLN A 28 7.83 8.85 3.98
C GLN A 28 6.94 7.68 3.53
N ILE A 29 7.42 6.45 3.71
CA ILE A 29 6.75 5.25 3.24
C ILE A 29 5.63 4.87 4.21
N VAL A 30 4.38 4.82 3.72
CA VAL A 30 3.17 4.44 4.47
C VAL A 30 2.97 2.94 4.40
N ASP A 31 2.89 2.42 3.18
CA ASP A 31 2.83 1.01 2.79
C ASP A 31 3.64 0.80 1.51
N ALA A 32 3.59 -0.40 0.92
CA ALA A 32 4.43 -0.70 -0.23
C ALA A 32 3.95 -0.08 -1.56
N ASP A 33 2.78 0.58 -1.59
CA ASP A 33 2.29 1.28 -2.79
C ASP A 33 1.90 2.74 -2.55
N THR A 34 2.11 3.25 -1.34
CA THR A 34 1.69 4.60 -0.95
C THR A 34 2.78 5.29 -0.12
N VAL A 35 3.16 6.49 -0.54
CA VAL A 35 4.18 7.30 0.14
C VAL A 35 3.70 8.75 0.29
N TYR A 36 4.37 9.49 1.19
CA TYR A 36 4.34 10.95 1.19
C TYR A 36 5.68 11.50 0.72
N ILE A 37 5.65 12.52 -0.14
CA ILE A 37 6.79 13.38 -0.41
C ILE A 37 6.35 14.81 -0.05
N GLY A 38 6.93 15.36 1.01
CA GLY A 38 6.41 16.56 1.64
C GLY A 38 4.95 16.38 2.08
N LEU A 39 4.04 17.20 1.58
CA LEU A 39 2.59 17.12 1.88
C LEU A 39 1.81 16.29 0.84
N THR A 40 2.45 15.83 -0.22
CA THR A 40 1.79 15.11 -1.32
C THR A 40 1.74 13.62 -1.00
N LYS A 41 0.53 13.07 -0.85
CA LYS A 41 0.29 11.64 -0.74
C LYS A 41 0.20 11.03 -2.13
N ILE A 42 1.10 10.10 -2.44
CA ILE A 42 1.23 9.48 -3.77
C ILE A 42 0.94 8.00 -3.65
N ARG A 43 -0.01 7.50 -4.46
CA ARG A 43 -0.21 6.08 -4.70
C ARG A 43 0.44 5.71 -6.03
N PHE A 44 1.19 4.60 -6.05
CA PHE A 44 1.86 4.16 -7.26
C PHE A 44 0.86 3.65 -8.28
N ASN A 45 1.06 4.07 -9.52
CA ASN A 45 0.19 3.70 -10.63
C ASN A 45 0.46 2.28 -11.11
N GLY A 46 -0.58 1.57 -11.50
CA GLY A 46 -0.50 0.26 -12.14
C GLY A 46 -0.15 -0.93 -11.26
N ILE A 47 0.02 -0.74 -9.95
CA ILE A 47 0.28 -1.82 -9.00
C ILE A 47 -0.68 -1.79 -7.80
N ASP A 48 -0.76 -2.91 -7.10
CA ASP A 48 -1.39 -3.02 -5.78
C ASP A 48 -0.51 -3.88 -4.86
N ALA A 49 -0.21 -3.37 -3.67
CA ALA A 49 0.67 -4.03 -2.71
C ALA A 49 -0.12 -4.53 -1.50
N PRO A 50 0.38 -5.54 -0.78
CA PRO A 50 -0.27 -6.02 0.43
C PRO A 50 -0.49 -4.90 1.44
N GLU A 51 -1.69 -4.89 2.03
CA GLU A 51 -2.02 -3.99 3.13
C GLU A 51 -1.12 -4.26 4.34
N THR A 52 -0.81 -3.24 5.12
CA THR A 52 0.08 -3.42 6.29
C THR A 52 -0.45 -4.39 7.34
N ASP A 53 -1.76 -4.66 7.35
CA ASP A 53 -2.41 -5.68 8.18
C ASP A 53 -2.59 -7.02 7.47
N GLN A 54 -2.11 -7.14 6.22
CA GLN A 54 -2.23 -8.37 5.46
C GLN A 54 -1.25 -9.41 5.97
N ILE A 55 -1.76 -10.63 6.12
CA ILE A 55 -0.98 -11.83 6.39
C ILE A 55 -0.98 -12.74 5.18
N CYS A 56 0.12 -13.46 5.04
CA CYS A 56 0.34 -14.48 4.01
C CYS A 56 0.82 -15.78 4.68
N LEU A 57 0.95 -16.84 3.89
CA LEU A 57 1.58 -18.09 4.32
C LEU A 57 2.90 -18.25 3.59
N ASP A 58 3.91 -18.73 4.28
CA ASP A 58 5.15 -19.17 3.65
C ASP A 58 4.97 -20.58 2.99
N ALA A 59 6.02 -21.10 2.37
CA ALA A 59 6.00 -22.41 1.71
C ALA A 59 5.67 -23.57 2.66
N ALA A 60 5.88 -23.41 3.97
CA ALA A 60 5.54 -24.36 5.01
C ALA A 60 4.11 -24.18 5.56
N GLY A 61 3.36 -23.20 5.08
CA GLY A 61 2.02 -22.85 5.55
C GLY A 61 2.01 -22.04 6.85
N LYS A 62 3.14 -21.52 7.30
CA LYS A 62 3.22 -20.66 8.46
C LYS A 62 2.85 -19.23 8.09
N THR A 63 2.06 -18.57 8.94
CA THR A 63 1.65 -17.17 8.76
C THR A 63 2.80 -16.19 8.96
N TRP A 64 2.86 -15.17 8.12
CA TRP A 64 3.77 -14.03 8.25
C TRP A 64 3.10 -12.73 7.81
N THR A 65 3.60 -11.60 8.27
CA THR A 65 3.05 -10.26 8.05
C THR A 65 3.57 -9.69 6.72
N CYS A 66 3.05 -10.19 5.60
CA CYS A 66 3.57 -9.87 4.27
C CYS A 66 3.41 -8.38 3.90
N GLY A 67 2.38 -7.71 4.40
CA GLY A 67 2.22 -6.28 4.15
C GLY A 67 3.27 -5.42 4.88
N ILE A 68 3.65 -5.82 6.09
CA ILE A 68 4.76 -5.17 6.82
C ILE A 68 6.07 -5.45 6.09
N GLU A 69 6.32 -6.69 5.71
CA GLU A 69 7.55 -7.06 5.00
C GLU A 69 7.70 -6.30 3.68
N ALA A 70 6.65 -6.25 2.85
CA ALA A 70 6.67 -5.49 1.60
C ALA A 70 7.04 -4.01 1.83
N ARG A 71 6.47 -3.39 2.86
CA ARG A 71 6.82 -2.02 3.26
C ARG A 71 8.29 -1.89 3.68
N GLU A 72 8.80 -2.79 4.50
CA GLU A 72 10.20 -2.74 4.96
C GLU A 72 11.18 -3.01 3.81
N GLN A 73 10.84 -3.86 2.86
CA GLN A 73 11.61 -4.07 1.65
C GLN A 73 11.68 -2.77 0.80
N LEU A 74 10.55 -2.06 0.66
CA LEU A 74 10.56 -0.76 0.00
C LEU A 74 11.41 0.27 0.75
N ARG A 75 11.40 0.28 2.09
CA ARG A 75 12.28 1.12 2.90
C ARG A 75 13.75 0.81 2.67
N SER A 76 14.10 -0.47 2.67
CA SER A 76 15.47 -0.94 2.40
C SER A 76 15.92 -0.56 0.99
N PHE A 77 15.04 -0.66 0.01
CA PHE A 77 15.31 -0.21 -1.35
C PHE A 77 15.48 1.31 -1.43
N SER A 78 14.66 2.06 -0.74
CA SER A 78 14.69 3.53 -0.69
C SER A 78 16.00 4.07 -0.08
N LYS A 79 16.45 3.51 1.04
CA LYS A 79 17.67 3.94 1.79
C LYS A 79 17.73 5.46 1.99
N ASP A 80 16.58 6.08 2.30
CA ASP A 80 16.44 7.54 2.48
C ASP A 80 16.92 8.40 1.29
N ARG A 81 17.00 7.80 0.10
CA ARG A 81 17.35 8.52 -1.14
C ARG A 81 16.21 9.43 -1.58
N THR A 82 16.58 10.50 -2.28
CA THR A 82 15.61 11.38 -2.95
C THR A 82 14.95 10.66 -4.12
N TRP A 83 13.61 10.69 -4.13
CA TRP A 83 12.78 10.18 -5.22
C TRP A 83 12.34 11.30 -6.15
N SER A 84 12.00 10.95 -7.36
CA SER A 84 11.32 11.80 -8.33
C SER A 84 10.04 11.10 -8.77
N CYS A 85 8.90 11.76 -8.59
CA CYS A 85 7.59 11.21 -8.96
C CYS A 85 6.88 12.13 -9.96
N GLU A 86 6.44 11.56 -11.06
CA GLU A 86 5.57 12.19 -12.03
C GLU A 86 4.11 11.88 -11.69
N LEU A 87 3.31 12.92 -11.45
CA LEU A 87 1.91 12.77 -11.07
C LEU A 87 1.02 12.71 -12.30
N THR A 88 0.18 11.69 -12.40
CA THR A 88 -0.66 11.41 -13.57
C THR A 88 -2.14 11.71 -13.35
N GLY A 89 -2.53 11.96 -12.11
CA GLY A 89 -3.94 12.21 -11.77
C GLY A 89 -4.20 12.07 -10.28
N THR A 90 -5.47 11.87 -9.95
CA THR A 90 -5.92 11.72 -8.55
C THR A 90 -6.95 10.60 -8.47
N ASP A 91 -6.88 9.76 -7.45
CA ASP A 91 -7.88 8.72 -7.21
C ASP A 91 -9.12 9.27 -6.46
N VAL A 92 -10.12 8.40 -6.28
CA VAL A 92 -11.37 8.72 -5.57
C VAL A 92 -11.17 9.09 -4.10
N TYR A 93 -10.02 8.76 -3.51
CA TYR A 93 -9.64 9.09 -2.13
C TYR A 93 -8.77 10.36 -2.06
N ARG A 94 -8.65 11.10 -3.15
CA ARG A 94 -7.83 12.32 -3.29
C ARG A 94 -6.32 12.07 -3.09
N ARG A 95 -5.83 10.84 -3.32
CA ARG A 95 -4.40 10.57 -3.41
C ARG A 95 -3.92 10.88 -4.83
N SER A 96 -2.77 11.53 -4.96
CA SER A 96 -2.14 11.68 -6.27
C SER A 96 -1.71 10.29 -6.80
N LEU A 97 -2.04 10.00 -8.05
CA LEU A 97 -1.50 8.84 -8.76
C LEU A 97 -0.17 9.23 -9.38
N GLY A 98 0.82 8.35 -9.35
CA GLY A 98 2.11 8.70 -9.94
C GLY A 98 3.06 7.53 -10.18
N PHE A 99 4.03 7.80 -11.05
CA PHE A 99 5.18 6.96 -11.31
C PHE A 99 6.39 7.55 -10.60
N CYS A 100 7.03 6.76 -9.75
CA CYS A 100 8.17 7.19 -8.95
C CYS A 100 9.44 6.47 -9.36
N THR A 101 10.56 7.19 -9.33
CA THR A 101 11.90 6.66 -9.56
C THR A 101 12.84 7.03 -8.42
N VAL A 102 13.80 6.19 -8.14
CA VAL A 102 14.90 6.41 -7.20
C VAL A 102 16.20 5.91 -7.82
N GLY A 103 17.18 6.80 -7.96
CA GLY A 103 18.43 6.46 -8.66
C GLY A 103 18.24 6.05 -10.13
N GLY A 104 17.17 6.51 -10.78
CA GLY A 104 16.80 6.13 -12.15
C GLY A 104 15.98 4.84 -12.26
N GLU A 105 15.77 4.11 -11.17
CA GLU A 105 15.03 2.85 -11.14
C GLU A 105 13.55 3.10 -10.85
N ASN A 106 12.65 2.47 -11.62
CA ASN A 106 11.21 2.56 -11.43
C ASN A 106 10.79 1.75 -10.20
N VAL A 107 10.22 2.43 -9.21
CA VAL A 107 9.85 1.85 -7.92
C VAL A 107 8.76 0.79 -8.05
N SER A 108 7.74 1.03 -8.87
CA SER A 108 6.65 0.07 -9.11
C SER A 108 7.18 -1.21 -9.75
N ARG A 109 8.04 -1.08 -10.76
CA ARG A 109 8.68 -2.22 -11.43
C ARG A 109 9.52 -3.03 -10.47
N TRP A 110 10.36 -2.37 -9.67
CA TRP A 110 11.16 -3.03 -8.66
C TRP A 110 10.30 -3.84 -7.67
N LEU A 111 9.21 -3.25 -7.18
CA LEU A 111 8.28 -3.93 -6.25
C LEU A 111 7.67 -5.18 -6.89
N VAL A 112 7.21 -5.09 -8.14
CA VAL A 112 6.56 -6.22 -8.82
C VAL A 112 7.57 -7.31 -9.16
N GLN A 113 8.75 -6.97 -9.69
CA GLN A 113 9.82 -7.93 -10.03
C GLN A 113 10.32 -8.71 -8.81
N ASN A 114 10.32 -8.08 -7.63
CA ASN A 114 10.70 -8.72 -6.38
C ASN A 114 9.52 -9.37 -5.64
N GLY A 115 8.33 -9.37 -6.23
CA GLY A 115 7.12 -10.00 -5.68
C GLY A 115 6.54 -9.30 -4.46
N TRP A 116 6.83 -8.00 -4.26
CA TRP A 116 6.30 -7.21 -3.13
C TRP A 116 5.03 -6.43 -3.47
N ALA A 117 4.65 -6.42 -4.74
CA ALA A 117 3.38 -5.91 -5.25
C ALA A 117 2.93 -6.75 -6.45
N LEU A 118 1.65 -6.63 -6.81
CA LEU A 118 1.07 -7.26 -7.99
C LEU A 118 0.78 -6.20 -9.06
N ALA A 119 0.86 -6.61 -10.32
CA ALA A 119 0.38 -5.79 -11.44
C ALA A 119 -1.14 -5.62 -11.34
N PHE A 120 -1.61 -4.39 -11.22
CA PHE A 120 -3.04 -4.13 -11.12
C PHE A 120 -3.65 -3.98 -12.52
N ARG A 121 -3.88 -5.12 -13.16
CA ARG A 121 -4.29 -5.28 -14.58
C ARG A 121 -5.54 -4.49 -14.96
N ARG A 122 -6.38 -4.12 -13.99
CA ARG A 122 -7.57 -3.29 -14.24
C ARG A 122 -7.22 -1.88 -14.73
N TYR A 123 -6.05 -1.37 -14.35
CA TYR A 123 -5.63 0.00 -14.65
C TYR A 123 -4.41 0.07 -15.57
N SER A 124 -3.56 -0.96 -15.59
CA SER A 124 -2.36 -0.98 -16.41
C SER A 124 -1.89 -2.40 -16.68
N THR A 125 -1.35 -2.64 -17.86
CA THR A 125 -0.66 -3.89 -18.22
C THR A 125 0.86 -3.75 -18.16
N GLU A 126 1.38 -2.59 -17.77
CA GLU A 126 2.81 -2.24 -17.83
C GLU A 126 3.71 -3.23 -17.06
N TYR A 127 3.23 -3.73 -15.92
CA TYR A 127 4.02 -4.58 -15.02
C TYR A 127 3.66 -6.07 -15.08
N VAL A 128 2.88 -6.49 -16.08
CA VAL A 128 2.41 -7.89 -16.19
C VAL A 128 3.58 -8.85 -16.41
N ALA A 129 4.50 -8.51 -17.30
CA ALA A 129 5.68 -9.34 -17.56
C ALA A 129 6.64 -9.40 -16.36
N ASP A 130 6.73 -8.29 -15.60
CA ASP A 130 7.51 -8.23 -14.37
C ASP A 130 6.90 -9.15 -13.29
N GLU A 131 5.55 -9.19 -13.17
CA GLU A 131 4.83 -10.10 -12.28
C GLU A 131 5.02 -11.55 -12.68
N ASP A 132 4.94 -11.87 -13.98
CA ASP A 132 5.13 -13.23 -14.47
C ASP A 132 6.55 -13.71 -14.14
N THR A 133 7.57 -12.87 -14.29
CA THR A 133 8.96 -13.14 -13.88
C THR A 133 9.05 -13.40 -12.36
N ALA A 134 8.43 -12.55 -11.53
CA ALA A 134 8.42 -12.75 -10.08
C ALA A 134 7.75 -14.06 -9.68
N ARG A 135 6.69 -14.46 -10.38
CA ARG A 135 6.00 -15.73 -10.18
C ARG A 135 6.87 -16.93 -10.53
N GLU A 136 7.54 -16.90 -11.68
CA GLU A 136 8.46 -17.96 -12.13
C GLU A 136 9.62 -18.17 -11.15
N HIS A 137 10.16 -17.09 -10.59
CA HIS A 137 11.24 -17.14 -9.60
C HIS A 137 10.76 -17.32 -8.16
N GLN A 138 9.43 -17.42 -7.92
CA GLN A 138 8.84 -17.50 -6.59
C GLN A 138 9.30 -16.37 -5.65
N SER A 139 9.47 -15.17 -6.20
CA SER A 139 9.95 -14.00 -5.46
C SER A 139 8.89 -13.47 -4.50
N GLY A 140 9.31 -13.04 -3.31
CA GLY A 140 8.46 -12.36 -2.33
C GLY A 140 7.19 -13.15 -2.00
N LEU A 141 6.01 -12.58 -2.28
CA LEU A 141 4.71 -13.21 -2.07
C LEU A 141 4.55 -14.54 -2.82
N TRP A 142 5.17 -14.67 -4.00
CA TRP A 142 5.03 -15.82 -4.87
C TRP A 142 5.75 -17.08 -4.35
N GLY A 143 6.67 -16.91 -3.39
CA GLY A 143 7.31 -18.03 -2.68
C GLY A 143 6.39 -18.73 -1.67
N GLY A 144 5.20 -18.17 -1.42
CA GLY A 144 4.21 -18.70 -0.49
C GLY A 144 2.80 -18.63 -1.04
N THR A 145 1.84 -18.40 -0.16
CA THR A 145 0.42 -18.33 -0.50
C THR A 145 -0.21 -17.08 0.09
N PHE A 146 -1.01 -16.35 -0.69
CA PHE A 146 -1.58 -15.09 -0.29
C PHE A 146 -2.92 -14.82 -0.98
N VAL A 147 -3.68 -13.86 -0.47
CA VAL A 147 -4.85 -13.27 -1.13
C VAL A 147 -4.39 -12.02 -1.87
N ALA A 148 -4.91 -11.78 -3.07
CA ALA A 148 -4.59 -10.55 -3.79
C ALA A 148 -4.94 -9.30 -2.94
N PRO A 149 -4.09 -8.24 -2.94
CA PRO A 149 -4.31 -7.07 -2.09
C PRO A 149 -5.70 -6.43 -2.28
N TRP A 150 -6.20 -6.34 -3.52
CA TRP A 150 -7.54 -5.81 -3.82
C TRP A 150 -8.68 -6.65 -3.27
N ASP A 151 -8.48 -7.96 -3.05
CA ASP A 151 -9.47 -8.89 -2.49
C ASP A 151 -9.35 -8.98 -0.96
N TRP A 152 -8.19 -8.66 -0.39
CA TRP A 152 -7.92 -8.79 1.05
C TRP A 152 -8.96 -8.13 1.93
N ARG A 153 -9.39 -6.92 1.60
CA ARG A 153 -10.38 -6.13 2.39
C ARG A 153 -11.78 -6.73 2.36
N HIS A 154 -12.11 -7.50 1.33
CA HIS A 154 -13.45 -8.04 1.08
C HIS A 154 -13.45 -9.58 1.02
N ARG A 155 -12.37 -10.21 1.50
CA ARG A 155 -12.19 -11.66 1.43
C ARG A 155 -13.31 -12.43 2.11
N ASN A 156 -13.64 -13.55 1.53
CA ASN A 156 -14.63 -14.51 1.99
C ASN A 156 -14.26 -15.90 1.48
N ASN A 157 -15.09 -16.91 1.76
CA ASN A 157 -14.81 -18.29 1.41
C ASN A 157 -14.68 -18.58 -0.10
N SER A 158 -15.09 -17.64 -0.95
CA SER A 158 -14.94 -17.72 -2.41
C SER A 158 -13.73 -16.95 -2.95
N THR A 159 -12.98 -16.27 -2.08
CA THR A 159 -11.80 -15.51 -2.48
C THR A 159 -10.71 -16.43 -3.02
N VAL A 160 -10.17 -16.07 -4.17
CA VAL A 160 -9.07 -16.82 -4.79
C VAL A 160 -7.78 -16.59 -4.01
N VAL A 161 -7.11 -17.69 -3.70
CA VAL A 161 -5.80 -17.68 -3.07
C VAL A 161 -4.75 -17.89 -4.15
N LEU A 162 -3.72 -17.08 -4.15
CA LEU A 162 -2.62 -17.05 -5.13
C LEU A 162 -1.35 -17.64 -4.52
N GLY A 163 -0.36 -17.94 -5.37
CA GLY A 163 0.99 -18.38 -4.96
C GLY A 163 1.20 -19.89 -5.04
N ALA A 164 2.11 -20.42 -4.24
CA ALA A 164 2.54 -21.81 -4.31
C ALA A 164 1.43 -22.79 -3.92
N LEU A 165 1.19 -23.81 -4.78
CA LEU A 165 0.15 -24.84 -4.57
C LEU A 165 0.48 -25.85 -3.47
N ALA A 166 1.70 -25.86 -2.97
CA ALA A 166 2.18 -26.84 -1.99
C ALA A 166 1.66 -26.61 -0.56
N VAL A 167 1.06 -25.46 -0.28
CA VAL A 167 0.55 -25.12 1.06
C VAL A 167 -0.72 -25.92 1.35
N PRO A 168 -0.87 -26.52 2.56
CA PRO A 168 -2.06 -27.29 2.93
C PRO A 168 -3.35 -26.44 2.78
N THR A 169 -4.41 -27.06 2.26
CA THR A 169 -5.72 -26.39 2.03
C THR A 169 -6.36 -25.86 3.31
N THR A 170 -6.07 -26.48 4.46
CA THR A 170 -6.51 -25.96 5.77
C THR A 170 -5.85 -24.62 6.12
N ALA A 171 -4.56 -24.47 5.83
CA ALA A 171 -3.85 -23.23 6.01
C ALA A 171 -4.32 -22.16 5.02
N GLN A 172 -4.58 -22.52 3.76
CA GLN A 172 -5.15 -21.60 2.77
C GLN A 172 -6.52 -21.08 3.19
N ARG A 173 -7.39 -21.94 3.74
CA ARG A 173 -8.70 -21.51 4.26
C ARG A 173 -8.57 -20.49 5.39
N ALA A 174 -7.52 -20.56 6.20
CA ALA A 174 -7.26 -19.56 7.24
C ALA A 174 -7.06 -18.15 6.69
N LEU A 175 -6.50 -17.99 5.48
CA LEU A 175 -6.33 -16.69 4.84
C LEU A 175 -7.66 -16.04 4.41
N VAL A 176 -8.62 -16.84 3.97
CA VAL A 176 -9.89 -16.34 3.41
C VAL A 176 -10.99 -16.24 4.46
N SER A 177 -10.92 -17.02 5.55
CA SER A 177 -11.88 -16.89 6.63
C SER A 177 -11.70 -15.54 7.33
N ASN A 178 -12.78 -14.76 7.45
CA ASN A 178 -12.82 -13.59 8.33
C ASN A 178 -12.61 -13.95 9.82
N SER A 179 -12.48 -15.24 10.12
CA SER A 179 -12.15 -15.84 11.42
C SER A 179 -10.66 -15.77 11.76
N LEU A 180 -9.79 -15.22 10.90
CA LEU A 180 -8.57 -14.61 11.43
C LEU A 180 -9.05 -13.49 12.33
N ALA A 181 -9.25 -13.89 13.59
CA ALA A 181 -9.78 -13.10 14.67
C ALA A 181 -9.26 -11.67 14.55
N ALA A 182 -10.13 -10.71 14.80
CA ALA A 182 -9.67 -9.39 15.24
C ALA A 182 -8.40 -9.63 16.07
N PRO A 183 -7.27 -8.95 15.78
CA PRO A 183 -6.02 -9.27 16.46
C PRO A 183 -6.33 -9.39 17.94
N THR A 184 -6.39 -10.64 18.39
CA THR A 184 -6.48 -10.94 19.82
C THR A 184 -5.36 -10.13 20.42
N PRO A 185 -5.57 -9.38 21.49
CA PRO A 185 -4.48 -8.71 22.15
C PRO A 185 -3.33 -9.72 22.22
N PRO A 186 -2.12 -9.38 21.77
CA PRO A 186 -1.00 -10.32 21.79
C PRO A 186 -0.96 -10.93 23.18
N VAL A 187 -0.73 -12.23 23.28
CA VAL A 187 -0.71 -12.97 24.54
C VAL A 187 0.15 -12.20 25.54
N GLY A 188 -0.49 -11.54 26.52
CA GLY A 188 0.11 -10.56 27.42
C GLY A 188 -0.79 -9.33 27.58
N ASN A 189 -0.46 -8.44 28.51
CA ASN A 189 -1.22 -7.22 28.83
C ASN A 189 -1.15 -6.11 27.76
N CYS A 190 -1.11 -6.44 26.47
CA CYS A 190 -1.07 -5.46 25.37
C CYS A 190 -2.49 -4.92 25.10
N LEU A 191 -2.97 -4.06 26.00
CA LEU A 191 -4.35 -3.55 25.97
C LEU A 191 -4.47 -2.13 25.40
N ILE A 192 -3.37 -1.50 25.02
CA ILE A 192 -3.38 -0.14 24.48
C ILE A 192 -3.71 -0.19 22.99
N LYS A 193 -4.77 0.48 22.61
CA LYS A 193 -5.26 0.55 21.22
C LYS A 193 -4.64 1.73 20.49
N GLY A 194 -3.91 1.51 19.40
CA GLY A 194 -3.36 2.55 18.53
C GLY A 194 -4.17 2.75 17.27
N ASN A 195 -4.38 4.02 16.91
CA ASN A 195 -4.95 4.44 15.65
C ASN A 195 -3.92 5.26 14.88
N LEU A 196 -3.35 4.67 13.85
CA LEU A 196 -2.36 5.31 12.95
C LEU A 196 -3.12 5.92 11.78
N SER A 197 -3.68 7.12 11.96
CA SER A 197 -4.47 7.79 10.90
C SER A 197 -3.63 8.42 9.79
N SER A 198 -2.35 8.67 10.07
CA SER A 198 -1.31 9.08 9.10
C SER A 198 0.06 8.86 9.72
N ALA A 199 1.11 8.96 8.94
CA ALA A 199 2.48 8.84 9.41
C ALA A 199 2.86 9.90 10.48
N THR A 200 2.09 10.99 10.57
CA THR A 200 2.30 12.07 11.54
C THR A 200 1.24 12.12 12.64
N GLN A 201 0.19 11.30 12.58
CA GLN A 201 -0.91 11.32 13.54
C GLN A 201 -1.25 9.91 14.01
N CYS A 202 -0.43 9.38 14.87
CA CYS A 202 -0.77 8.20 15.66
C CYS A 202 -1.35 8.65 17.01
N ILE A 203 -2.54 8.11 17.35
CA ILE A 203 -3.17 8.33 18.65
C ILE A 203 -3.36 6.99 19.33
N TYR A 204 -2.91 6.85 20.57
CA TYR A 204 -3.19 5.67 21.36
C TYR A 204 -4.22 5.94 22.46
N HIS A 205 -4.98 4.90 22.78
CA HIS A 205 -6.05 4.89 23.75
C HIS A 205 -5.76 3.82 24.82
N VAL A 206 -5.78 4.22 26.07
CA VAL A 206 -5.59 3.30 27.21
C VAL A 206 -6.93 2.76 27.67
N PRO A 207 -6.98 1.56 28.29
CA PRO A 207 -8.19 1.03 28.91
C PRO A 207 -8.84 2.05 29.88
N GLY A 208 -10.14 2.18 29.85
CA GLY A 208 -10.89 3.15 30.64
C GLY A 208 -10.89 4.60 30.11
N GLY A 209 -10.12 4.88 29.05
CA GLY A 209 -10.16 6.18 28.37
C GLY A 209 -11.48 6.41 27.62
N ARG A 210 -11.94 7.67 27.55
CA ARG A 210 -13.25 8.10 26.97
C ARG A 210 -13.56 7.50 25.61
N PHE A 211 -12.55 7.28 24.77
CA PHE A 211 -12.72 6.78 23.40
C PHE A 211 -12.22 5.35 23.20
N TYR A 212 -11.77 4.69 24.28
CA TYR A 212 -11.19 3.35 24.21
C TYR A 212 -12.16 2.32 23.62
N ASP A 213 -13.40 2.27 24.13
CA ASP A 213 -14.41 1.30 23.70
C ASP A 213 -14.99 1.63 22.32
N ARG A 214 -14.92 2.89 21.92
CA ARG A 214 -15.36 3.32 20.58
C ARG A 214 -14.38 2.97 19.48
N LEU A 215 -13.10 2.71 19.83
CA LEU A 215 -12.09 2.32 18.88
C LEU A 215 -12.19 0.82 18.62
N SER A 216 -12.78 0.45 17.50
CA SER A 216 -12.75 -0.94 17.01
C SER A 216 -11.35 -1.30 16.58
N MET A 217 -10.85 -2.46 17.02
CA MET A 217 -9.56 -3.04 16.62
C MET A 217 -9.73 -4.08 15.51
N GLN A 218 -10.80 -3.96 14.70
CA GLN A 218 -10.91 -4.79 13.50
C GLN A 218 -9.66 -4.59 12.62
N PRO A 219 -9.21 -5.62 11.93
CA PRO A 219 -8.00 -5.55 11.09
C PRO A 219 -8.10 -4.41 10.09
N ARG A 220 -7.29 -3.38 10.30
CA ARG A 220 -7.07 -2.26 9.38
C ARG A 220 -5.62 -1.84 9.52
N SER A 221 -4.99 -1.46 8.44
CA SER A 221 -3.61 -0.97 8.40
C SER A 221 -3.31 0.17 9.39
N SER A 222 -4.38 0.84 9.87
CA SER A 222 -4.31 1.93 10.84
C SER A 222 -4.49 1.49 12.30
N ARG A 223 -4.56 0.20 12.61
CA ARG A 223 -4.79 -0.29 13.98
C ARG A 223 -3.62 -1.12 14.48
N ARG A 224 -3.15 -0.82 15.69
CA ARG A 224 -2.07 -1.56 16.35
C ARG A 224 -2.34 -1.66 17.85
N TRP A 225 -2.04 -2.83 18.43
CA TRP A 225 -1.97 -3.01 19.87
C TRP A 225 -0.58 -2.65 20.37
N PHE A 226 -0.50 -2.04 21.55
CA PHE A 226 0.74 -1.77 22.25
C PHE A 226 0.65 -2.37 23.66
N CYS A 227 1.78 -2.86 24.17
CA CYS A 227 1.86 -3.48 25.49
C CYS A 227 2.15 -2.44 26.59
N SER A 228 2.65 -1.26 26.23
CA SER A 228 2.89 -0.15 27.14
C SER A 228 2.70 1.20 26.46
N GLU A 229 2.48 2.26 27.26
CA GLU A 229 2.43 3.63 26.75
C GLU A 229 3.80 4.04 26.18
N ALA A 230 4.89 3.57 26.77
CA ALA A 230 6.25 3.83 26.27
C ALA A 230 6.45 3.25 24.85
N GLU A 231 5.96 2.03 24.60
CA GLU A 231 5.97 1.43 23.25
C GLU A 231 5.16 2.25 22.25
N ALA A 232 3.97 2.71 22.63
CA ALA A 232 3.13 3.53 21.78
C ALA A 232 3.82 4.88 21.46
N GLN A 233 4.44 5.52 22.44
CA GLN A 233 5.19 6.77 22.28
C GLN A 233 6.44 6.58 21.41
N ALA A 234 7.19 5.49 21.60
CA ALA A 234 8.34 5.13 20.76
C ALA A 234 7.92 4.89 19.29
N ALA A 235 6.69 4.43 19.06
CA ALA A 235 6.09 4.31 17.73
C ALA A 235 5.56 5.66 17.16
N GLY A 236 5.85 6.79 17.82
CA GLY A 236 5.41 8.11 17.40
C GLY A 236 3.95 8.45 17.71
N CYS A 237 3.29 7.68 18.58
CA CYS A 237 1.91 7.91 18.95
C CYS A 237 1.80 8.87 20.14
N ARG A 238 0.83 9.79 20.10
CA ARG A 238 0.42 10.60 21.24
C ARG A 238 -0.79 10.01 21.96
N LYS A 239 -0.93 10.26 23.24
CA LYS A 239 -2.10 9.85 24.02
C LYS A 239 -3.36 10.56 23.52
N SER A 240 -4.47 9.84 23.48
CA SER A 240 -5.79 10.42 23.25
C SER A 240 -6.08 11.49 24.33
N LYS A 241 -6.62 12.62 23.91
CA LYS A 241 -7.13 13.61 24.87
C LYS A 241 -8.32 13.00 25.62
N LEU A 242 -8.37 13.27 26.90
CA LEU A 242 -9.46 12.84 27.81
C LEU A 242 -10.80 13.44 27.39
#